data_7318910bbe47d3df6a903a25fa733f3f
#
_entry.id   7318910bbe47d3df6a903a25fa733f3f
#
_cell.length_a   1.000
_cell.length_b   1.000
_cell.length_c   1.000
_cell.angle_alpha   90.00
_cell.angle_beta   90.00
_cell.angle_gamma   90.00
#
_symmetry.space_group_name_H-M   'P 1'
#
loop_
_entity.id
_entity.type
_entity.pdbx_description
1 polymer ?
#
loop_
_entity_poly.entity_id
_entity_poly.type
_entity_poly.pdbx_seq_one_letter_code
_entity_poly.pdbx_strand_id
1 'polypeptide(L)'
;MKKKALTNLIVENKLVLQLYVSGMSPKSMEAIENIKNLCDEHLHDAFELEIIDIYKNPEVASQQQIVFSPSLIKNLPLPKKTLVGNFSDTEKVIKALGISFKK
;
A
#
# COMPACT_ATOMS: atom_id res chain seq x y z
N MET A 1 28.14 -9.82 -7.03
CA MET A 1 27.24 -8.82 -6.74
C MET A 1 26.56 -8.14 -7.87
N LYS A 2 26.92 -8.50 -9.07
CA LYS A 2 26.21 -7.93 -10.20
C LYS A 2 24.76 -8.24 -10.21
N LYS A 3 24.42 -9.46 -9.80
CA LYS A 3 23.05 -9.82 -9.69
C LYS A 3 22.32 -8.94 -8.72
N LYS A 4 23.00 -8.58 -7.66
CA LYS A 4 22.39 -7.74 -6.66
C LYS A 4 22.09 -6.37 -7.22
N ALA A 5 22.99 -5.84 -8.03
CA ALA A 5 22.76 -4.54 -8.63
C ALA A 5 21.55 -4.58 -9.54
N LEU A 6 21.43 -5.63 -10.34
CA LEU A 6 20.29 -5.76 -11.21
C LEU A 6 19.01 -5.89 -10.42
N THR A 7 19.07 -6.65 -9.33
CA THR A 7 17.92 -6.81 -8.47
C THR A 7 17.47 -5.48 -7.90
N ASN A 8 18.45 -4.64 -7.53
CA ASN A 8 18.10 -3.33 -7.00
C ASN A 8 17.38 -2.48 -8.01
N LEU A 9 17.82 -2.54 -9.26
CA LEU A 9 17.14 -1.79 -10.29
C LEU A 9 15.70 -2.23 -10.45
N ILE A 10 15.47 -3.52 -10.39
CA ILE A 10 14.13 -4.04 -10.52
C ILE A 10 13.30 -3.64 -9.30
N VAL A 11 13.89 -3.73 -8.13
CA VAL A 11 13.20 -3.39 -6.90
C VAL A 11 12.83 -1.93 -6.85
N GLU A 12 13.66 -1.07 -7.43
CA GLU A 12 13.37 0.35 -7.42
C GLU A 12 12.07 0.68 -8.12
N ASN A 13 11.65 -0.18 -9.03
CA ASN A 13 10.38 0.05 -9.72
C ASN A 13 9.22 -0.62 -9.03
N LYS A 14 9.50 -1.30 -7.94
CA LYS A 14 8.47 -2.00 -7.21
C LYS A 14 7.73 -1.06 -6.28
N LEU A 15 6.43 -1.24 -6.22
CA LEU A 15 5.58 -0.44 -5.33
C LEU A 15 5.55 -1.11 -3.97
N VAL A 16 5.89 -0.38 -2.93
CA VAL A 16 5.89 -0.92 -1.58
C VAL A 16 4.81 -0.24 -0.77
N LEU A 17 3.81 -1.00 -0.36
CA LEU A 17 2.62 -0.49 0.29
C LEU A 17 2.43 -1.12 1.66
N GLN A 18 1.90 -0.32 2.58
CA GLN A 18 1.47 -0.82 3.89
C GLN A 18 0.05 -0.34 4.13
N LEU A 19 -0.84 -1.27 4.43
CA LEU A 19 -2.23 -0.96 4.71
C LEU A 19 -2.50 -1.16 6.19
N TYR A 20 -2.84 -0.08 6.87
CA TYR A 20 -3.12 -0.12 8.30
C TYR A 20 -4.61 -0.22 8.52
N VAL A 21 -5.03 -1.23 9.26
CA VAL A 21 -6.44 -1.51 9.51
C VAL A 21 -6.70 -1.66 11.00
N SER A 22 -7.97 -1.58 11.37
CA SER A 22 -8.40 -1.73 12.77
C SER A 22 -9.14 -3.05 12.90
N GLY A 23 -8.39 -4.12 13.07
CA GLY A 23 -8.97 -5.43 13.24
C GLY A 23 -9.78 -5.87 12.02
N MET A 24 -10.88 -6.57 12.30
CA MET A 24 -11.72 -7.13 11.24
C MET A 24 -13.00 -6.34 11.02
N SER A 25 -12.94 -5.04 11.28
CA SER A 25 -14.11 -4.19 11.07
C SER A 25 -14.54 -4.22 9.60
N PRO A 26 -15.81 -3.93 9.32
CA PRO A 26 -16.27 -3.91 7.93
C PRO A 26 -15.45 -2.97 7.04
N LYS A 27 -15.09 -1.81 7.56
CA LYS A 27 -14.29 -0.88 6.78
C LYS A 27 -12.91 -1.44 6.49
N SER A 28 -12.31 -2.13 7.48
CA SER A 28 -11.01 -2.74 7.28
C SER A 28 -11.07 -3.83 6.23
N MET A 29 -12.08 -4.68 6.30
CA MET A 29 -12.22 -5.76 5.35
C MET A 29 -12.43 -5.23 3.94
N GLU A 30 -13.22 -4.18 3.81
CA GLU A 30 -13.46 -3.56 2.52
C GLU A 30 -12.18 -2.98 1.95
N ALA A 31 -11.42 -2.28 2.78
CA ALA A 31 -10.16 -1.68 2.34
C ALA A 31 -9.17 -2.76 1.88
N ILE A 32 -9.07 -3.85 2.65
CA ILE A 32 -8.18 -4.94 2.29
C ILE A 32 -8.55 -5.50 0.93
N GLU A 33 -9.82 -5.77 0.74
CA GLU A 33 -10.28 -6.35 -0.52
C GLU A 33 -10.03 -5.41 -1.68
N ASN A 34 -10.36 -4.14 -1.50
CA ASN A 34 -10.18 -3.18 -2.58
C ASN A 34 -8.72 -3.02 -2.98
N ILE A 35 -7.83 -2.95 -1.99
CA ILE A 35 -6.41 -2.79 -2.30
C ILE A 35 -5.83 -4.05 -2.93
N LYS A 36 -6.23 -5.22 -2.43
CA LYS A 36 -5.76 -6.47 -3.03
C LYS A 36 -6.20 -6.58 -4.48
N ASN A 37 -7.45 -6.24 -4.74
CA ASN A 37 -7.96 -6.30 -6.12
C ASN A 37 -7.22 -5.31 -7.01
N LEU A 38 -6.97 -4.12 -6.50
CA LEU A 38 -6.24 -3.12 -7.27
C LEU A 38 -4.84 -3.63 -7.64
N CYS A 39 -4.16 -4.21 -6.66
CA CYS A 39 -2.81 -4.71 -6.91
C CYS A 39 -2.83 -5.87 -7.90
N ASP A 40 -3.77 -6.77 -7.76
CA ASP A 40 -3.85 -7.92 -8.64
C ASP A 40 -4.17 -7.52 -10.07
N GLU A 41 -5.07 -6.55 -10.22
CA GLU A 41 -5.54 -6.17 -11.57
C GLU A 41 -4.59 -5.25 -12.29
N HIS A 42 -3.90 -4.40 -11.54
CA HIS A 42 -3.14 -3.33 -12.18
C HIS A 42 -1.64 -3.40 -11.96
N LEU A 43 -1.20 -4.06 -10.92
CA LEU A 43 0.21 -4.06 -10.58
C LEU A 43 0.87 -5.41 -10.76
N HIS A 44 0.06 -6.47 -10.79
CA HIS A 44 0.55 -7.82 -10.95
C HIS A 44 1.63 -8.11 -9.91
N ASP A 45 2.85 -8.43 -10.34
CA ASP A 45 3.92 -8.79 -9.41
C ASP A 45 4.82 -7.62 -9.06
N ALA A 46 4.47 -6.42 -9.50
CA ALA A 46 5.33 -5.27 -9.28
C ALA A 46 4.95 -4.53 -8.02
N PHE A 47 4.63 -5.26 -6.96
CA PHE A 47 4.26 -4.61 -5.71
C PHE A 47 4.55 -5.52 -4.52
N GLU A 48 4.67 -4.88 -3.36
CA GLU A 48 4.67 -5.55 -2.07
C GLU A 48 3.58 -4.90 -1.24
N LEU A 49 2.74 -5.71 -0.62
CA LEU A 49 1.67 -5.20 0.22
C LEU A 49 1.72 -5.88 1.57
N GLU A 50 1.83 -5.08 2.61
CA GLU A 50 1.80 -5.57 3.98
C GLU A 50 0.55 -5.02 4.66
N ILE A 51 -0.21 -5.89 5.32
CA ILE A 51 -1.40 -5.46 6.04
C ILE A 51 -1.09 -5.50 7.52
N ILE A 52 -1.27 -4.37 8.18
CA ILE A 52 -0.91 -4.21 9.58
C ILE A 52 -2.13 -3.85 10.40
N ASP A 53 -2.42 -4.67 11.40
CA ASP A 53 -3.54 -4.43 12.31
C ASP A 53 -3.04 -3.56 13.45
N ILE A 54 -3.55 -2.34 13.54
CA ILE A 54 -3.07 -1.39 14.54
C ILE A 54 -3.43 -1.81 15.95
N TYR A 55 -4.45 -2.66 16.12
CA TYR A 55 -4.77 -3.17 17.45
C TYR A 55 -3.73 -4.14 17.95
N LYS A 56 -3.10 -4.86 17.04
CA LYS A 56 -2.05 -5.80 17.38
C LYS A 56 -0.68 -5.16 17.38
N ASN A 57 -0.55 -4.02 16.71
CA ASN A 57 0.73 -3.34 16.55
C ASN A 57 0.59 -1.87 16.83
N PRO A 58 0.18 -1.49 18.05
CA PRO A 58 -0.07 -0.07 18.33
C PRO A 58 1.19 0.79 18.23
N GLU A 59 2.35 0.20 18.47
CA GLU A 59 3.59 0.96 18.38
C GLU A 59 3.88 1.39 16.97
N VAL A 60 3.64 0.49 16.03
CA VAL A 60 3.89 0.81 14.63
C VAL A 60 2.96 1.94 14.18
N ALA A 61 1.69 1.87 14.58
CA ALA A 61 0.74 2.91 14.24
C ALA A 61 1.19 4.26 14.76
N SER A 62 1.69 4.28 16.00
CA SER A 62 2.16 5.51 16.60
C SER A 62 3.38 6.05 15.86
N GLN A 63 4.32 5.18 15.55
CA GLN A 63 5.54 5.60 14.86
C GLN A 63 5.25 6.15 13.47
N GLN A 64 4.27 5.59 12.80
CA GLN A 64 3.89 6.03 11.46
C GLN A 64 2.87 7.16 11.50
N GLN A 65 2.50 7.59 12.70
CA GLN A 65 1.53 8.67 12.88
C GLN A 65 0.21 8.37 12.20
N ILE A 66 -0.25 7.13 12.37
CA ILE A 66 -1.53 6.72 11.82
C ILE A 66 -2.64 7.25 12.72
N VAL A 67 -3.39 8.20 12.20
CA VAL A 67 -4.49 8.82 12.95
C VAL A 67 -5.81 8.20 12.56
N PHE A 68 -5.94 7.85 11.30
CA PHE A 68 -7.18 7.28 10.78
C PHE A 68 -6.93 5.91 10.21
N SER A 69 -7.94 5.08 10.24
CA SER A 69 -7.87 3.73 9.73
C SER A 69 -9.17 3.46 8.97
N PRO A 70 -9.11 2.82 7.79
CA PRO A 70 -7.90 2.29 7.16
C PRO A 70 -7.04 3.38 6.53
N SER A 71 -5.75 3.15 6.56
CA SER A 71 -4.78 4.07 5.93
C SER A 71 -3.82 3.26 5.08
N LEU A 72 -3.52 3.79 3.90
CA LEU A 72 -2.59 3.15 2.98
C LEU A 72 -1.38 4.04 2.83
N ILE A 73 -0.20 3.47 3.08
CA ILE A 73 1.05 4.21 2.94
C ILE A 73 1.85 3.61 1.80
N LYS A 74 2.24 4.46 0.87
CA LYS A 74 3.18 4.07 -0.17
C LYS A 74 4.58 4.49 0.31
N ASN A 75 5.43 3.51 0.57
CA ASN A 75 6.78 3.80 1.01
C ASN A 75 7.74 3.98 -0.15
N LEU A 76 7.54 3.23 -1.21
CA LEU A 76 8.35 3.30 -2.40
C LEU A 76 7.47 3.14 -3.62
N PRO A 77 7.78 3.78 -4.71
CA PRO A 77 8.83 4.77 -4.90
C PRO A 77 8.49 6.08 -4.23
N LEU A 78 9.52 6.84 -3.92
CA LEU A 78 9.31 8.14 -3.33
C LEU A 78 8.63 9.07 -4.32
N PRO A 79 7.89 10.04 -3.85
CA PRO A 79 7.72 10.44 -2.45
C PRO A 79 6.74 9.55 -1.71
N LYS A 80 6.93 9.46 -0.41
CA LYS A 80 6.03 8.71 0.44
C LYS A 80 4.66 9.38 0.43
N LYS A 81 3.62 8.57 0.35
CA LYS A 81 2.24 9.08 0.32
C LYS A 81 1.37 8.32 1.30
N THR A 82 0.40 9.01 1.87
CA THR A 82 -0.56 8.39 2.78
C THR A 82 -1.96 8.70 2.31
N LEU A 83 -2.78 7.67 2.21
CA LEU A 83 -4.18 7.79 1.81
C LEU A 83 -5.06 7.21 2.89
N VAL A 84 -6.25 7.77 3.05
CA VAL A 84 -7.22 7.31 4.03
C VAL A 84 -8.53 7.02 3.32
N GLY A 85 -9.21 5.93 3.72
CA GLY A 85 -10.51 5.60 3.16
C GLY A 85 -10.70 4.13 2.96
N ASN A 86 -11.75 3.75 2.23
CA ASN A 86 -11.98 2.36 1.92
C ASN A 86 -11.42 1.96 0.56
N PHE A 87 -10.92 2.94 -0.21
CA PHE A 87 -10.22 2.71 -1.48
C PHE A 87 -11.09 2.06 -2.54
N SER A 88 -12.37 2.41 -2.55
CA SER A 88 -13.29 1.85 -3.53
C SER A 88 -13.11 2.46 -4.91
N ASP A 89 -12.62 3.69 -4.97
CA ASP A 89 -12.41 4.37 -6.24
C ASP A 89 -10.98 4.10 -6.71
N THR A 90 -10.85 3.08 -7.54
CA THR A 90 -9.54 2.61 -8.00
C THR A 90 -8.74 3.70 -8.70
N GLU A 91 -9.39 4.44 -9.60
CA GLU A 91 -8.68 5.46 -10.36
C GLU A 91 -8.15 6.55 -9.44
N LYS A 92 -8.94 6.91 -8.45
CA LYS A 92 -8.53 7.94 -7.52
C LYS A 92 -7.33 7.48 -6.69
N VAL A 93 -7.35 6.23 -6.27
CA VAL A 93 -6.24 5.68 -5.50
C VAL A 93 -4.97 5.67 -6.34
N ILE A 94 -5.08 5.22 -7.57
CA ILE A 94 -3.92 5.15 -8.45
C ILE A 94 -3.35 6.53 -8.71
N LYS A 95 -4.20 7.49 -8.96
CA LYS A 95 -3.75 8.87 -9.16
C LYS A 95 -3.05 9.40 -7.94
N ALA A 96 -3.65 9.16 -6.76
CA ALA A 96 -3.08 9.68 -5.52
C ALA A 96 -1.74 9.06 -5.23
N LEU A 97 -1.55 7.79 -5.60
CA LEU A 97 -0.27 7.12 -5.37
C LEU A 97 0.78 7.53 -6.38
N GLY A 98 0.38 8.20 -7.45
CA GLY A 98 1.34 8.60 -8.46
C GLY A 98 1.81 7.47 -9.32
N ILE A 99 0.99 6.44 -9.49
CA ILE A 99 1.35 5.27 -10.27
C ILE A 99 0.95 5.50 -11.70
N SER A 100 1.83 5.12 -12.61
CA SER A 100 1.49 5.14 -14.02
C SER A 100 0.90 3.84 -14.43
N PHE A 101 -0.18 3.91 -15.15
CA PHE A 101 -0.81 2.74 -15.72
C PHE A 101 -0.30 2.47 -17.08
N LYS A 102 0.04 1.22 -17.28
CA LYS A 102 0.29 0.79 -18.63
C LYS A 102 -0.84 -0.08 -19.02
N LYS A 103 -1.45 0.24 -20.07
CA LYS A 103 -2.52 -0.60 -20.51
C LYS A 103 -2.05 -1.80 -21.23
#